data_271c374c558387e0ff35cb8c1d1ef9ff
#
_entry.id   271c374c558387e0ff35cb8c1d1ef9ff
#
_cell.length_a   1.000
_cell.length_b   1.000
_cell.length_c   1.000
_cell.angle_alpha   90.00
_cell.angle_beta   90.00
_cell.angle_gamma   90.00
#
_symmetry.space_group_name_H-M   'P 1'
#
loop_
_entity.id
_entity.type
_entity.pdbx_description
1 polymer ?
#
loop_
_entity_poly.entity_id
_entity_poly.type
_entity_poly.pdbx_seq_one_letter_code
_entity_poly.pdbx_strand_id
1 'polypeptide(L)'
;ECWNGFQGAACGEYTCPTGVPWFEPSAIDNTAHRPLTSSECSTMGTCNRLNGKCACFDGFEGIACEIMSCPANCNQHGRCMLLSDAATGDDDLHLHVTTTYTLWEAKRIYGCLCDEGFTGYDCSLRTCVKGQDPRLTYASTMVDETQTYACTASSGSFKFQFRGETTGTIAYSSTAAQLKVLLEAIDTIDEVTVTSSGSSGPICDADGAAFVVTFTRQHGDVPALGMEQKTGVTLALSSSVAGTKGEEVCNNRGLCSETTGICTCYGGYASSNGKGRTAGSSAGTTGVIGDCGFQSSTPTGCPGSTPCTGQGTCSGSPDFTCTCFNGYTSGDCSLRTCPFGRAWWDEPSATNVAHAPAECSNRGLCDRSNGKCNCLGGFTGSSCSRLKCISGGDDSLPCAGRGRCVSMREMAKVRTVNGLLSPITYGTVRGDMLTWDADKIYGCICDGQPYLEGGSDSNATGCGFRDCPRGDDIVTKQQDEIQTIFCSATAGSKFQKTKTKTKQCIPGSEKTTHF
;
A
#
# COMPACT_ATOMS: atom_id res chain seq x y z
N GLU A 1 8.46 -34.72 -29.83
CA GLU A 1 8.68 -33.46 -29.10
C GLU A 1 7.95 -32.31 -29.81
N CYS A 2 7.30 -31.43 -29.06
CA CYS A 2 6.68 -30.23 -29.62
C CYS A 2 7.74 -29.13 -29.80
N TRP A 3 7.48 -28.23 -30.73
CA TRP A 3 8.29 -27.03 -30.86
C TRP A 3 8.10 -26.14 -29.61
N ASN A 4 9.13 -25.31 -29.37
CA ASN A 4 9.11 -24.39 -28.21
C ASN A 4 7.85 -23.50 -28.25
N GLY A 5 7.16 -23.40 -27.15
CA GLY A 5 5.88 -22.68 -27.06
C GLY A 5 4.62 -23.53 -27.31
N PHE A 6 4.79 -24.85 -27.60
CA PHE A 6 3.69 -25.77 -27.81
C PHE A 6 3.76 -26.99 -26.89
N GLN A 7 2.61 -27.57 -26.58
CA GLN A 7 2.48 -28.75 -25.74
C GLN A 7 1.29 -29.61 -26.16
N GLY A 8 1.04 -30.65 -25.38
CA GLY A 8 -0.02 -31.64 -25.63
C GLY A 8 0.40 -32.74 -26.61
N ALA A 9 -0.34 -33.82 -26.66
CA ALA A 9 0.01 -35.00 -27.46
C ALA A 9 0.08 -34.74 -28.97
N ALA A 10 -0.64 -33.74 -29.45
CA ALA A 10 -0.66 -33.32 -30.85
C ALA A 10 0.06 -31.99 -31.09
N CYS A 11 0.76 -31.47 -30.09
CA CYS A 11 1.41 -30.14 -30.13
C CYS A 11 0.48 -29.01 -30.59
N GLY A 12 -0.80 -29.14 -30.29
CA GLY A 12 -1.84 -28.18 -30.68
C GLY A 12 -2.19 -27.13 -29.62
N GLU A 13 -1.59 -27.21 -28.45
CA GLU A 13 -1.81 -26.30 -27.34
C GLU A 13 -0.62 -25.38 -27.12
N TYR A 14 -0.88 -24.13 -26.82
CA TYR A 14 0.18 -23.20 -26.45
C TYR A 14 0.59 -23.37 -24.98
N THR A 15 1.87 -23.20 -24.70
CA THR A 15 2.36 -22.95 -23.34
C THR A 15 2.22 -21.47 -23.00
N CYS A 16 1.95 -21.16 -21.73
CA CYS A 16 1.91 -19.77 -21.30
C CYS A 16 3.24 -19.30 -20.70
N PRO A 17 3.47 -18.00 -20.61
CA PRO A 17 4.63 -17.45 -19.94
C PRO A 17 4.75 -17.96 -18.50
N THR A 18 6.00 -18.22 -18.10
CA THR A 18 6.31 -18.69 -16.75
C THR A 18 6.99 -17.60 -15.96
N GLY A 19 6.73 -17.55 -14.68
CA GLY A 19 7.35 -16.63 -13.73
C GLY A 19 7.56 -17.29 -12.38
N VAL A 20 8.16 -16.55 -11.45
CA VAL A 20 8.35 -17.01 -10.07
C VAL A 20 6.97 -17.17 -9.40
N PRO A 21 6.60 -18.35 -8.92
CA PRO A 21 5.30 -18.58 -8.31
C PRO A 21 5.12 -17.73 -7.04
N TRP A 22 3.88 -17.29 -6.80
CA TRP A 22 3.52 -16.60 -5.57
C TRP A 22 3.27 -17.57 -4.41
N PHE A 23 2.74 -18.73 -4.71
CA PHE A 23 2.41 -19.75 -3.73
C PHE A 23 3.31 -20.98 -3.92
N GLU A 24 4.52 -20.86 -3.44
CA GLU A 24 5.49 -21.95 -3.31
C GLU A 24 6.52 -21.56 -2.25
N PRO A 25 6.74 -22.36 -1.20
CA PRO A 25 7.67 -22.01 -0.14
C PRO A 25 9.11 -22.01 -0.65
N SER A 26 9.99 -21.29 0.04
CA SER A 26 11.42 -21.30 -0.23
C SER A 26 11.98 -22.74 -0.18
N ALA A 27 13.07 -22.95 -0.90
CA ALA A 27 13.79 -24.23 -0.85
C ALA A 27 14.51 -24.49 0.47
N ILE A 28 14.77 -23.45 1.24
CA ILE A 28 15.60 -23.47 2.45
C ILE A 28 14.79 -22.99 3.63
N ASP A 29 14.96 -23.63 4.80
CA ASP A 29 14.29 -23.29 6.05
C ASP A 29 14.38 -21.80 6.39
N ASN A 30 13.23 -21.19 6.69
CA ASN A 30 13.10 -19.79 7.12
C ASN A 30 13.92 -18.76 6.35
N THR A 31 14.12 -18.99 5.07
CA THR A 31 14.70 -17.98 4.17
C THR A 31 13.60 -17.22 3.43
N ALA A 32 13.94 -16.05 2.88
CA ALA A 32 13.04 -15.29 2.02
C ALA A 32 12.46 -16.15 0.90
N HIS A 33 11.25 -15.83 0.47
CA HIS A 33 10.56 -16.54 -0.62
C HIS A 33 11.46 -16.66 -1.85
N ARG A 34 11.92 -17.88 -2.10
CA ARG A 34 12.79 -18.22 -3.22
C ARG A 34 12.45 -19.63 -3.72
N PRO A 35 11.40 -19.78 -4.51
CA PRO A 35 11.04 -21.07 -5.09
C PRO A 35 12.13 -21.58 -6.03
N LEU A 36 12.21 -22.90 -6.18
CA LEU A 36 13.22 -23.55 -7.03
C LEU A 36 12.86 -23.50 -8.51
N THR A 37 11.59 -23.39 -8.82
CA THR A 37 11.06 -23.52 -10.18
C THR A 37 10.24 -22.31 -10.58
N SER A 38 10.10 -22.10 -11.88
CA SER A 38 9.12 -21.17 -12.43
C SER A 38 7.80 -21.92 -12.71
N SER A 39 6.69 -21.23 -12.56
CA SER A 39 5.37 -21.77 -12.84
C SER A 39 4.66 -20.94 -13.90
N GLU A 40 3.83 -21.59 -14.74
CA GLU A 40 2.99 -20.87 -15.67
C GLU A 40 2.09 -19.88 -14.92
N CYS A 41 1.97 -18.66 -15.47
CA CYS A 41 1.20 -17.57 -14.89
C CYS A 41 1.54 -17.32 -13.40
N SER A 42 2.78 -17.65 -12.96
CA SER A 42 3.28 -17.44 -11.59
C SER A 42 2.35 -17.94 -10.48
N THR A 43 1.52 -18.93 -10.74
CA THR A 43 0.43 -19.44 -9.88
C THR A 43 -0.69 -18.42 -9.59
N MET A 44 -0.70 -17.26 -10.23
CA MET A 44 -1.71 -16.20 -10.04
C MET A 44 -2.48 -15.88 -11.32
N GLY A 45 -2.67 -16.86 -12.15
CA GLY A 45 -3.51 -16.78 -13.35
C GLY A 45 -3.80 -18.15 -13.93
N THR A 46 -4.67 -18.18 -14.93
CA THR A 46 -4.97 -19.38 -15.71
C THR A 46 -4.39 -19.23 -17.12
N CYS A 47 -3.80 -20.30 -17.63
CA CYS A 47 -3.27 -20.34 -18.98
C CYS A 47 -4.37 -20.58 -20.01
N ASN A 48 -4.52 -19.68 -20.96
CA ASN A 48 -5.37 -19.91 -22.13
C ASN A 48 -4.58 -20.68 -23.19
N ARG A 49 -4.83 -21.98 -23.27
CA ARG A 49 -4.13 -22.92 -24.18
C ARG A 49 -4.38 -22.64 -25.66
N LEU A 50 -5.39 -21.84 -26.00
CA LEU A 50 -5.68 -21.48 -27.40
C LEU A 50 -4.79 -20.37 -27.94
N ASN A 51 -4.27 -19.51 -27.06
CA ASN A 51 -3.48 -18.34 -27.49
C ASN A 51 -2.18 -18.14 -26.70
N GLY A 52 -1.88 -18.99 -25.73
CA GLY A 52 -0.66 -18.91 -24.92
C GLY A 52 -0.59 -17.71 -23.98
N LYS A 53 -1.70 -17.12 -23.60
CA LYS A 53 -1.75 -15.96 -22.70
C LYS A 53 -2.26 -16.33 -21.33
N CYS A 54 -1.66 -15.72 -20.32
CA CYS A 54 -2.17 -15.80 -18.95
C CYS A 54 -3.39 -14.89 -18.77
N ALA A 55 -4.44 -15.41 -18.16
CA ALA A 55 -5.54 -14.63 -17.60
C ALA A 55 -5.27 -14.49 -16.11
N CYS A 56 -4.80 -13.32 -15.69
CA CYS A 56 -4.43 -13.06 -14.30
C CYS A 56 -5.66 -12.94 -13.40
N PHE A 57 -5.50 -13.38 -12.15
CA PHE A 57 -6.51 -13.20 -11.11
C PHE A 57 -6.55 -11.75 -10.64
N ASP A 58 -7.66 -11.36 -10.00
CA ASP A 58 -7.84 -10.02 -9.47
C ASP A 58 -6.67 -9.61 -8.57
N GLY A 59 -6.13 -8.43 -8.81
CA GLY A 59 -4.99 -7.89 -8.08
C GLY A 59 -3.62 -8.29 -8.63
N PHE A 60 -3.56 -9.01 -9.76
CA PHE A 60 -2.32 -9.41 -10.41
C PHE A 60 -2.27 -8.99 -11.87
N GLU A 61 -1.07 -8.72 -12.37
CA GLU A 61 -0.79 -8.32 -13.75
C GLU A 61 0.60 -8.78 -14.20
N GLY A 62 1.01 -8.39 -15.40
CA GLY A 62 2.22 -8.84 -16.03
C GLY A 62 1.95 -9.96 -17.04
N ILE A 63 2.94 -10.29 -17.86
CA ILE A 63 2.83 -11.31 -18.91
C ILE A 63 2.56 -12.69 -18.31
N ALA A 64 3.17 -12.96 -17.17
CA ALA A 64 3.04 -14.21 -16.41
C ALA A 64 2.32 -14.00 -15.07
N CYS A 65 1.53 -12.93 -14.88
CA CYS A 65 0.86 -12.60 -13.63
C CYS A 65 1.82 -12.52 -12.42
N GLU A 66 3.03 -12.12 -12.69
CA GLU A 66 4.14 -12.09 -11.74
C GLU A 66 4.16 -10.87 -10.82
N ILE A 67 3.31 -9.87 -11.11
CA ILE A 67 3.28 -8.58 -10.42
C ILE A 67 1.92 -8.39 -9.76
N MET A 68 1.91 -7.90 -8.52
CA MET A 68 0.71 -7.43 -7.85
C MET A 68 0.39 -6.02 -8.35
N SER A 69 -0.78 -5.84 -8.93
CA SER A 69 -1.19 -4.61 -9.62
C SER A 69 -1.39 -3.43 -8.68
N CYS A 70 -1.31 -2.25 -9.26
CA CYS A 70 -1.70 -1.02 -8.60
C CYS A 70 -3.22 -0.96 -8.43
N PRO A 71 -3.72 -0.70 -7.21
CA PRO A 71 -5.15 -0.58 -7.00
C PRO A 71 -5.77 0.57 -7.82
N ALA A 72 -6.76 0.28 -8.64
CA ALA A 72 -7.51 1.25 -9.44
C ALA A 72 -6.66 2.31 -10.17
N ASN A 73 -5.40 1.98 -10.50
CA ASN A 73 -4.43 2.93 -11.04
C ASN A 73 -4.35 4.23 -10.20
N CYS A 74 -4.36 4.06 -8.85
CA CYS A 74 -4.33 5.12 -7.84
C CYS A 74 -5.43 6.19 -8.05
N ASN A 75 -6.52 5.85 -8.71
CA ASN A 75 -7.62 6.75 -9.07
C ASN A 75 -7.16 8.06 -9.76
N GLN A 76 -5.98 8.08 -10.35
CA GLN A 76 -5.33 9.26 -10.96
C GLN A 76 -5.02 10.37 -9.94
N HIS A 77 -4.96 10.04 -8.66
CA HIS A 77 -4.63 10.92 -7.55
C HIS A 77 -3.43 10.39 -6.77
N GLY A 78 -2.46 9.86 -7.50
CA GLY A 78 -1.23 9.33 -6.95
C GLY A 78 -0.42 8.59 -7.99
N ARG A 79 0.77 8.18 -7.61
CA ARG A 79 1.70 7.43 -8.45
C ARG A 79 1.75 5.96 -8.04
N CYS A 80 1.68 5.10 -9.04
CA CYS A 80 1.87 3.67 -8.89
C CYS A 80 3.37 3.36 -8.79
N MET A 81 3.82 2.80 -7.67
CA MET A 81 5.23 2.57 -7.40
C MET A 81 5.50 1.17 -6.87
N LEU A 82 6.64 0.61 -7.27
CA LEU A 82 7.21 -0.60 -6.65
C LEU A 82 7.76 -0.29 -5.25
N LEU A 83 7.84 -1.28 -4.40
CA LEU A 83 8.52 -1.15 -3.10
C LEU A 83 9.99 -0.72 -3.24
N SER A 84 10.69 -1.23 -4.28
CA SER A 84 12.07 -0.82 -4.58
C SER A 84 12.19 0.65 -4.91
N ASP A 85 11.23 1.19 -5.67
CA ASP A 85 11.25 2.56 -6.13
C ASP A 85 10.84 3.52 -5.00
N ALA A 86 9.85 3.13 -4.20
CA ALA A 86 9.48 3.85 -2.99
C ALA A 86 10.62 3.95 -1.96
N ALA A 87 11.55 2.99 -1.95
CA ALA A 87 12.71 3.00 -1.06
C ALA A 87 13.82 3.95 -1.50
N THR A 88 14.04 4.11 -2.81
CA THR A 88 15.17 4.90 -3.31
C THR A 88 15.00 6.40 -3.11
N GLY A 89 13.79 6.84 -2.79
CA GLY A 89 13.43 8.24 -2.76
C GLY A 89 13.56 8.85 -4.17
N ASP A 90 12.55 9.51 -4.61
CA ASP A 90 12.63 10.38 -5.77
C ASP A 90 12.58 11.80 -5.21
N ASP A 91 13.57 12.65 -5.55
CA ASP A 91 13.59 14.05 -5.10
C ASP A 91 12.29 14.78 -5.49
N ASP A 92 11.63 14.29 -6.56
CA ASP A 92 10.32 14.79 -7.00
C ASP A 92 9.14 14.30 -6.14
N LEU A 93 9.34 13.30 -5.26
CA LEU A 93 8.25 12.56 -4.60
C LEU A 93 8.17 12.75 -3.08
N HIS A 94 8.96 13.62 -2.48
CA HIS A 94 8.95 13.88 -1.01
C HIS A 94 9.23 12.67 -0.10
N LEU A 95 9.83 11.64 -0.64
CA LEU A 95 10.25 10.49 0.14
C LEU A 95 11.48 10.90 0.96
N HIS A 96 11.25 11.15 2.25
CA HIS A 96 12.24 11.73 3.16
C HIS A 96 13.41 10.82 3.51
N VAL A 97 13.34 9.55 3.17
CA VAL A 97 14.35 8.57 3.54
C VAL A 97 14.84 7.85 2.30
N THR A 98 16.03 8.21 1.84
CA THR A 98 16.75 7.42 0.84
C THR A 98 17.22 6.13 1.52
N THR A 99 16.60 5.01 1.18
CA THR A 99 16.95 3.68 1.66
C THR A 99 16.97 2.70 0.50
N THR A 100 17.22 1.44 0.75
CA THR A 100 17.20 0.40 -0.29
C THR A 100 16.27 -0.73 0.13
N TYR A 101 15.45 -1.21 -0.81
CA TYR A 101 14.62 -2.36 -0.59
C TYR A 101 14.88 -3.42 -1.66
N THR A 102 15.38 -4.59 -1.27
CA THR A 102 15.88 -5.64 -2.17
C THR A 102 15.32 -7.03 -1.86
N LEU A 103 14.34 -7.13 -0.95
CA LEU A 103 13.68 -8.40 -0.66
C LEU A 103 12.93 -8.92 -1.89
N TRP A 104 12.45 -10.15 -1.84
CA TRP A 104 11.90 -10.87 -3.00
C TRP A 104 10.72 -10.15 -3.66
N GLU A 105 9.93 -9.41 -2.89
CA GLU A 105 8.76 -8.66 -3.35
C GLU A 105 9.08 -7.25 -3.86
N ALA A 106 10.32 -6.78 -3.70
CA ALA A 106 10.76 -5.42 -4.02
C ALA A 106 10.29 -4.92 -5.40
N LYS A 107 10.32 -5.84 -6.39
CA LYS A 107 9.93 -5.57 -7.79
C LYS A 107 8.66 -6.32 -8.21
N ARG A 108 7.85 -6.73 -7.24
CA ARG A 108 6.66 -7.54 -7.52
C ARG A 108 5.38 -6.95 -6.94
N ILE A 109 5.48 -6.04 -5.97
CA ILE A 109 4.32 -5.43 -5.33
C ILE A 109 4.30 -3.94 -5.67
N TYR A 110 3.24 -3.54 -6.38
CA TYR A 110 2.91 -2.14 -6.59
C TYR A 110 1.93 -1.64 -5.51
N GLY A 111 2.05 -0.36 -5.18
CA GLY A 111 1.12 0.39 -4.36
C GLY A 111 1.01 1.82 -4.81
N CYS A 112 0.13 2.56 -4.18
CA CYS A 112 -0.12 3.95 -4.52
C CYS A 112 0.53 4.88 -3.51
N LEU A 113 1.39 5.76 -4.00
CA LEU A 113 1.80 6.97 -3.30
C LEU A 113 0.82 8.08 -3.69
N CYS A 114 -0.03 8.49 -2.76
CA CYS A 114 -1.10 9.43 -3.04
C CYS A 114 -0.58 10.87 -3.15
N ASP A 115 -1.18 11.65 -4.04
CA ASP A 115 -0.98 13.08 -4.12
C ASP A 115 -1.47 13.78 -2.84
N GLU A 116 -0.98 14.98 -2.56
CA GLU A 116 -1.41 15.75 -1.41
C GLU A 116 -2.93 15.98 -1.43
N GLY A 117 -3.57 15.85 -0.28
CA GLY A 117 -5.03 15.92 -0.18
C GLY A 117 -5.78 14.61 -0.44
N PHE A 118 -5.06 13.53 -0.78
CA PHE A 118 -5.64 12.21 -0.99
C PHE A 118 -5.05 11.16 -0.07
N THR A 119 -5.80 10.09 0.18
CA THR A 119 -5.42 8.99 1.06
C THR A 119 -6.17 7.71 0.69
N GLY A 120 -5.96 6.66 1.45
CA GLY A 120 -6.46 5.32 1.16
C GLY A 120 -5.46 4.51 0.35
N TYR A 121 -5.65 3.19 0.30
CA TYR A 121 -4.74 2.29 -0.41
C TYR A 121 -4.73 2.51 -1.94
N ASP A 122 -5.74 3.17 -2.47
CA ASP A 122 -5.98 3.44 -3.89
C ASP A 122 -6.12 4.94 -4.19
N CYS A 123 -5.82 5.82 -3.20
CA CYS A 123 -5.96 7.28 -3.30
C CYS A 123 -7.39 7.76 -3.66
N SER A 124 -8.41 7.00 -3.29
CA SER A 124 -9.82 7.36 -3.54
C SER A 124 -10.41 8.27 -2.48
N LEU A 125 -9.81 8.33 -1.32
CA LEU A 125 -10.27 9.12 -0.18
C LEU A 125 -9.56 10.47 -0.15
N ARG A 126 -10.23 11.48 0.41
CA ARG A 126 -9.66 12.80 0.64
C ARG A 126 -9.24 12.98 2.09
N THR A 127 -8.12 13.65 2.29
CA THR A 127 -7.72 14.08 3.63
C THR A 127 -8.46 15.37 4.00
N CYS A 128 -8.84 15.48 5.26
CA CYS A 128 -9.30 16.76 5.79
C CYS A 128 -8.13 17.58 6.35
N VAL A 129 -8.34 18.86 6.44
CA VAL A 129 -7.37 19.80 7.02
C VAL A 129 -7.04 19.35 8.45
N LYS A 130 -5.75 19.33 8.74
CA LYS A 130 -5.21 19.04 10.07
C LYS A 130 -4.82 20.34 10.77
N GLY A 131 -4.83 20.29 12.09
CA GLY A 131 -4.36 21.41 12.88
C GLY A 131 -4.34 21.09 14.37
N GLN A 132 -4.18 22.10 15.18
CA GLN A 132 -4.12 21.94 16.62
C GLN A 132 -5.49 22.15 17.25
N ASP A 133 -5.85 21.29 18.20
CA ASP A 133 -7.06 21.47 19.01
C ASP A 133 -7.06 22.84 19.69
N PRO A 134 -8.04 23.73 19.40
CA PRO A 134 -8.08 25.08 19.95
C PRO A 134 -8.32 25.14 21.47
N ARG A 135 -8.63 24.01 22.11
CA ARG A 135 -8.78 23.95 23.58
C ARG A 135 -7.52 23.53 24.30
N LEU A 136 -6.65 22.80 23.63
CA LEU A 136 -5.39 22.45 24.25
C LEU A 136 -4.58 23.73 24.50
N THR A 137 -4.14 23.90 25.73
CA THR A 137 -3.26 25.01 26.11
C THR A 137 -2.03 24.95 25.23
N TYR A 138 -1.73 26.05 24.57
CA TYR A 138 -0.47 26.18 23.82
C TYR A 138 0.66 25.94 24.82
N ALA A 139 1.18 24.74 24.86
CA ALA A 139 2.35 24.46 25.66
C ALA A 139 3.47 25.34 25.12
N SER A 140 4.25 25.95 26.00
CA SER A 140 5.45 26.71 25.61
C SER A 140 6.49 25.85 24.87
N THR A 141 6.22 24.55 24.74
CA THR A 141 6.99 23.53 24.01
C THR A 141 6.54 23.34 22.57
N MET A 142 5.40 23.90 22.14
CA MET A 142 4.95 23.81 20.75
C MET A 142 5.64 24.89 19.91
N VAL A 143 6.39 24.46 18.92
CA VAL A 143 7.16 25.34 18.04
C VAL A 143 6.75 25.14 16.59
N ASP A 144 6.86 26.22 15.83
CA ASP A 144 6.80 26.15 14.37
C ASP A 144 8.06 25.46 13.84
N GLU A 145 7.92 24.71 12.76
CA GLU A 145 9.08 24.21 12.02
C GLU A 145 9.94 25.38 11.55
N THR A 146 11.23 25.33 11.81
CA THR A 146 12.19 26.31 11.30
C THR A 146 13.34 25.63 10.58
N GLN A 147 13.69 26.17 9.43
CA GLN A 147 14.80 25.69 8.61
C GLN A 147 15.77 26.84 8.34
N THR A 148 17.02 26.67 8.75
CA THR A 148 18.06 27.65 8.58
C THR A 148 18.98 27.28 7.44
N TYR A 149 19.14 28.15 6.49
CA TYR A 149 19.99 27.98 5.33
C TYR A 149 21.18 28.91 5.37
N ALA A 150 22.36 28.34 5.11
CA ALA A 150 23.56 29.12 4.84
C ALA A 150 23.70 29.32 3.33
N CYS A 151 23.93 30.57 2.91
CA CYS A 151 24.03 30.93 1.50
C CYS A 151 25.22 31.81 1.23
N THR A 152 26.09 31.40 0.29
CA THR A 152 27.23 32.18 -0.18
C THR A 152 27.13 32.37 -1.68
N ALA A 153 27.06 33.60 -2.15
CA ALA A 153 27.03 33.95 -3.56
C ALA A 153 27.37 35.43 -3.81
N SER A 154 28.03 35.68 -4.93
CA SER A 154 28.22 37.02 -5.50
C SER A 154 27.42 37.22 -6.79
N SER A 155 26.83 36.16 -7.31
CA SER A 155 25.95 36.14 -8.49
C SER A 155 25.15 34.85 -8.54
N GLY A 156 24.14 34.76 -9.41
CA GLY A 156 23.44 33.51 -9.67
C GLY A 156 22.06 33.40 -9.03
N SER A 157 21.54 32.19 -9.04
CA SER A 157 20.19 31.92 -8.59
C SER A 157 19.99 30.44 -8.23
N PHE A 158 18.89 30.12 -7.59
CA PHE A 158 18.46 28.78 -7.22
C PHE A 158 16.94 28.70 -7.21
N LYS A 159 16.42 27.50 -7.01
CA LYS A 159 15.01 27.25 -6.73
C LYS A 159 14.87 26.35 -5.49
N PHE A 160 13.80 26.51 -4.76
CA PHE A 160 13.37 25.55 -3.77
C PHE A 160 12.30 24.63 -4.34
N GLN A 161 12.32 23.38 -3.90
CA GLN A 161 11.28 22.41 -4.12
C GLN A 161 10.64 22.04 -2.77
N PHE A 162 9.34 21.92 -2.75
CA PHE A 162 8.58 21.48 -1.58
C PHE A 162 7.38 20.66 -2.01
N ARG A 163 7.30 19.43 -1.54
CA ARG A 163 6.21 18.49 -1.84
C ARG A 163 5.84 18.41 -3.35
N GLY A 164 6.86 18.32 -4.25
CA GLY A 164 6.72 18.20 -5.72
C GLY A 164 6.56 19.51 -6.46
N GLU A 165 6.34 20.60 -5.78
CA GLU A 165 6.25 21.91 -6.41
C GLU A 165 7.57 22.66 -6.30
N THR A 166 7.90 23.38 -7.35
CA THR A 166 9.16 24.15 -7.43
C THR A 166 8.86 25.64 -7.49
N THR A 167 9.55 26.42 -6.66
CA THR A 167 9.41 27.89 -6.66
C THR A 167 9.84 28.52 -7.98
N GLY A 168 9.41 29.74 -8.22
CA GLY A 168 10.05 30.62 -9.19
C GLY A 168 11.55 30.75 -8.90
N THR A 169 12.31 31.26 -9.87
CA THR A 169 13.77 31.49 -9.71
C THR A 169 14.05 32.52 -8.63
N ILE A 170 14.86 32.16 -7.64
CA ILE A 170 15.28 32.98 -6.53
C ILE A 170 16.68 33.52 -6.85
N ALA A 171 16.83 34.83 -7.03
CA ALA A 171 18.14 35.45 -7.23
C ALA A 171 18.91 35.47 -5.90
N TYR A 172 20.24 35.35 -5.95
CA TYR A 172 21.11 35.48 -4.77
C TYR A 172 20.87 36.80 -3.99
N SER A 173 20.55 37.87 -4.72
CA SER A 173 20.30 39.21 -4.19
C SER A 173 18.87 39.42 -3.68
N SER A 174 18.02 38.39 -3.72
CA SER A 174 16.65 38.50 -3.20
C SER A 174 16.65 38.82 -1.71
N THR A 175 15.68 39.62 -1.31
CA THR A 175 15.46 39.90 0.13
C THR A 175 14.62 38.81 0.78
N ALA A 176 14.61 38.71 2.10
CA ALA A 176 13.76 37.80 2.85
C ALA A 176 12.26 37.95 2.48
N ALA A 177 11.80 39.19 2.23
CA ALA A 177 10.44 39.46 1.81
C ALA A 177 10.12 38.91 0.40
N GLN A 178 11.07 39.00 -0.54
CA GLN A 178 10.93 38.45 -1.88
C GLN A 178 10.96 36.91 -1.85
N LEU A 179 11.82 36.31 -1.04
CA LEU A 179 11.86 34.87 -0.85
C LEU A 179 10.54 34.37 -0.26
N LYS A 180 9.97 35.05 0.74
CA LYS A 180 8.64 34.72 1.28
C LYS A 180 7.59 34.66 0.18
N VAL A 181 7.50 35.66 -0.67
CA VAL A 181 6.51 35.72 -1.77
C VAL A 181 6.70 34.55 -2.74
N LEU A 182 7.94 34.16 -3.05
CA LEU A 182 8.23 33.04 -3.95
C LEU A 182 7.92 31.68 -3.33
N LEU A 183 8.10 31.53 -2.02
CA LEU A 183 7.72 30.33 -1.29
C LEU A 183 6.20 30.20 -1.18
N GLU A 184 5.50 31.28 -0.86
CA GLU A 184 4.02 31.29 -0.76
C GLU A 184 3.30 31.29 -2.13
N ALA A 185 4.04 31.33 -3.23
CA ALA A 185 3.49 31.21 -4.58
C ALA A 185 3.25 29.75 -5.02
N ILE A 186 3.77 28.80 -4.30
CA ILE A 186 3.50 27.37 -4.53
C ILE A 186 2.36 26.91 -3.63
N ASP A 187 1.45 26.08 -4.17
CA ASP A 187 0.21 25.72 -3.48
C ASP A 187 0.43 24.86 -2.22
N THR A 188 1.60 24.23 -2.12
CA THR A 188 2.00 23.38 -0.98
C THR A 188 2.49 24.16 0.24
N ILE A 189 2.72 25.48 0.13
CA ILE A 189 3.13 26.36 1.23
C ILE A 189 2.07 27.43 1.46
N ASP A 190 1.37 27.35 2.60
CA ASP A 190 0.33 28.32 2.94
C ASP A 190 0.89 29.68 3.39
N GLU A 191 1.75 29.67 4.42
CA GLU A 191 2.35 30.90 4.97
C GLU A 191 3.66 30.59 5.70
N VAL A 192 4.67 31.34 5.37
CA VAL A 192 5.98 31.29 6.04
C VAL A 192 6.41 32.65 6.53
N THR A 193 7.31 32.68 7.51
CA THR A 193 8.06 33.86 7.88
C THR A 193 9.53 33.65 7.49
N VAL A 194 10.10 34.58 6.76
CA VAL A 194 11.50 34.52 6.37
C VAL A 194 12.27 35.66 7.06
N THR A 195 13.35 35.31 7.75
CA THR A 195 14.26 36.25 8.38
C THR A 195 15.67 36.02 7.87
N SER A 196 16.44 37.07 7.67
CA SER A 196 17.85 36.97 7.27
C SER A 196 18.79 37.53 8.37
N SER A 197 20.02 37.05 8.38
CA SER A 197 21.04 37.50 9.34
C SER A 197 21.39 38.99 9.22
N GLY A 198 21.13 39.59 8.04
CA GLY A 198 21.19 41.04 7.82
C GLY A 198 19.77 41.61 7.78
N SER A 199 19.43 42.53 8.66
CA SER A 199 18.06 43.03 8.88
C SER A 199 17.33 43.62 7.66
N SER A 200 17.99 43.83 6.52
CA SER A 200 17.42 44.31 5.25
C SER A 200 18.25 43.92 4.02
N GLY A 201 19.28 43.10 4.18
CA GLY A 201 20.18 42.68 3.11
C GLY A 201 19.62 41.50 2.26
N PRO A 202 20.40 41.13 1.23
CA PRO A 202 20.08 39.93 0.44
C PRO A 202 20.17 38.65 1.29
N ILE A 203 19.48 37.60 0.86
CA ILE A 203 19.51 36.29 1.52
C ILE A 203 20.83 35.55 1.33
N CYS A 204 21.63 35.94 0.33
CA CYS A 204 22.98 35.44 0.08
C CYS A 204 23.92 36.60 -0.13
N ASP A 205 25.16 36.48 0.34
CA ASP A 205 26.24 37.44 0.03
C ASP A 205 27.58 36.70 -0.19
N ALA A 206 28.60 37.43 -0.59
CA ALA A 206 29.91 36.86 -0.90
C ALA A 206 30.66 36.32 0.34
N ASP A 207 30.41 36.91 1.50
CA ASP A 207 31.04 36.56 2.77
C ASP A 207 30.25 35.47 3.53
N GLY A 208 29.05 35.09 3.02
CA GLY A 208 28.17 34.11 3.60
C GLY A 208 27.08 34.75 4.47
N ALA A 209 25.82 34.56 4.03
CA ALA A 209 24.64 34.97 4.79
C ALA A 209 23.89 33.74 5.30
N ALA A 210 23.03 33.93 6.29
CA ALA A 210 22.10 32.92 6.72
C ALA A 210 20.66 33.48 6.71
N PHE A 211 19.69 32.67 6.34
CA PHE A 211 18.29 33.00 6.47
C PHE A 211 17.53 31.85 7.10
N VAL A 212 16.45 32.17 7.77
CA VAL A 212 15.58 31.22 8.45
C VAL A 212 14.20 31.28 7.80
N VAL A 213 13.66 30.12 7.41
CA VAL A 213 12.29 29.96 6.98
C VAL A 213 11.53 29.31 8.14
N THR A 214 10.48 29.96 8.62
CA THR A 214 9.60 29.45 9.67
C THR A 214 8.24 29.17 9.06
N PHE A 215 7.79 27.93 9.16
CA PHE A 215 6.48 27.50 8.65
C PHE A 215 5.39 27.80 9.68
N THR A 216 4.65 28.88 9.48
CA THR A 216 3.70 29.39 10.48
C THR A 216 2.33 28.74 10.44
N ARG A 217 1.95 28.10 9.31
CA ARG A 217 0.67 27.42 9.15
C ARG A 217 0.77 25.91 9.02
N GLN A 218 1.90 25.40 8.56
CA GLN A 218 2.11 23.95 8.51
C GLN A 218 2.21 23.39 9.94
N HIS A 219 1.76 22.16 10.10
CA HIS A 219 1.75 21.43 11.36
C HIS A 219 2.73 20.27 11.30
N GLY A 220 3.18 19.82 12.47
CA GLY A 220 4.12 18.73 12.60
C GLY A 220 5.54 19.04 12.14
N ASP A 221 6.31 17.99 11.93
CA ASP A 221 7.67 18.01 11.38
C ASP A 221 7.56 18.15 9.86
N VAL A 222 7.94 19.30 9.36
CA VAL A 222 7.83 19.65 7.94
C VAL A 222 9.11 19.27 7.21
N PRO A 223 9.04 18.62 6.04
CA PRO A 223 10.22 18.25 5.28
C PRO A 223 11.09 19.47 4.92
N ALA A 224 12.39 19.24 4.82
CA ALA A 224 13.33 20.28 4.39
C ALA A 224 13.00 20.71 2.95
N LEU A 225 13.10 22.03 2.68
CA LEU A 225 13.03 22.53 1.31
C LEU A 225 14.18 21.94 0.49
N GLY A 226 13.84 21.19 -0.55
CA GLY A 226 14.78 20.70 -1.55
C GLY A 226 15.43 21.87 -2.30
N MET A 227 16.66 21.70 -2.72
CA MET A 227 17.42 22.76 -3.38
C MET A 227 17.71 22.37 -4.83
N GLU A 228 17.10 23.06 -5.77
CA GLU A 228 17.23 22.77 -7.19
C GLU A 228 17.91 23.90 -7.98
N GLN A 229 18.40 23.55 -9.17
CA GLN A 229 18.89 24.46 -10.20
C GLN A 229 19.84 25.54 -9.68
N LYS A 230 20.78 25.18 -8.78
CA LYS A 230 21.77 26.10 -8.24
C LYS A 230 22.78 26.52 -9.30
N THR A 231 22.83 27.81 -9.62
CA THR A 231 23.81 28.40 -10.55
C THR A 231 24.54 29.54 -9.86
N GLY A 232 25.84 29.40 -9.63
CA GLY A 232 26.67 30.42 -8.98
C GLY A 232 26.36 30.65 -7.50
N VAL A 233 25.58 29.77 -6.86
CA VAL A 233 25.17 29.87 -5.45
C VAL A 233 25.61 28.63 -4.69
N THR A 234 26.25 28.80 -3.54
CA THR A 234 26.48 27.75 -2.56
C THR A 234 25.42 27.87 -1.48
N LEU A 235 24.49 26.94 -1.45
CA LEU A 235 23.34 26.90 -0.52
C LEU A 235 23.31 25.57 0.19
N ALA A 236 23.16 25.57 1.49
CA ALA A 236 23.03 24.36 2.32
C ALA A 236 22.10 24.60 3.50
N LEU A 237 21.29 23.59 3.85
CA LEU A 237 20.58 23.55 5.13
C LEU A 237 21.61 23.43 6.26
N SER A 238 21.68 24.41 7.16
CA SER A 238 22.61 24.42 8.26
C SER A 238 22.02 23.86 9.54
N SER A 239 20.74 24.07 9.79
CA SER A 239 20.01 23.48 10.92
C SER A 239 18.50 23.51 10.68
N SER A 240 17.77 22.62 11.33
CA SER A 240 16.31 22.65 11.42
C SER A 240 15.87 22.42 12.86
N VAL A 241 14.70 22.95 13.19
CA VAL A 241 13.97 22.67 14.43
C VAL A 241 12.64 22.07 14.00
N ALA A 242 12.43 20.79 14.31
CA ALA A 242 11.22 20.08 13.97
C ALA A 242 9.99 20.72 14.61
N GLY A 243 8.96 20.95 13.81
CA GLY A 243 7.68 21.48 14.28
C GLY A 243 6.98 20.51 15.20
N THR A 244 6.39 21.01 16.28
CA THR A 244 5.66 20.20 17.25
C THR A 244 4.18 20.61 17.39
N LYS A 245 3.66 21.43 16.46
CA LYS A 245 2.22 21.73 16.39
C LYS A 245 1.43 20.46 16.11
N GLY A 246 0.29 20.30 16.79
CA GLY A 246 -0.56 19.11 16.64
C GLY A 246 -1.09 18.93 15.21
N GLU A 247 -1.21 17.69 14.78
CA GLU A 247 -1.72 17.27 13.47
C GLU A 247 -3.10 16.60 13.58
N GLU A 248 -3.99 17.17 14.40
CA GLU A 248 -5.30 16.60 14.63
C GLU A 248 -6.22 16.89 13.43
N VAL A 249 -6.81 15.86 12.86
CA VAL A 249 -7.79 15.99 11.78
C VAL A 249 -8.95 16.86 12.24
N CYS A 250 -9.32 17.87 11.43
CA CYS A 250 -10.34 18.87 11.79
C CYS A 250 -10.09 19.50 13.17
N ASN A 251 -8.81 19.67 13.56
CA ASN A 251 -8.39 20.19 14.87
C ASN A 251 -9.01 19.45 16.06
N ASN A 252 -9.40 18.18 15.89
CA ASN A 252 -10.14 17.38 16.88
C ASN A 252 -11.51 17.99 17.27
N ARG A 253 -12.03 18.96 16.49
CA ARG A 253 -13.27 19.71 16.76
C ARG A 253 -14.29 19.61 15.64
N GLY A 254 -14.17 18.60 14.78
CA GLY A 254 -15.10 18.31 13.71
C GLY A 254 -14.99 16.87 13.22
N LEU A 255 -15.96 16.47 12.42
CA LEU A 255 -15.94 15.20 11.67
C LEU A 255 -15.41 15.43 10.28
N CYS A 256 -14.45 14.63 9.88
CA CYS A 256 -13.92 14.61 8.52
C CYS A 256 -14.80 13.75 7.62
N SER A 257 -15.22 14.31 6.49
CA SER A 257 -15.80 13.54 5.39
C SER A 257 -14.66 13.09 4.46
N GLU A 258 -14.19 11.86 4.59
CA GLU A 258 -13.14 11.28 3.72
C GLU A 258 -13.54 11.24 2.24
N THR A 259 -14.83 11.43 1.91
CA THR A 259 -15.30 11.52 0.51
C THR A 259 -15.08 12.91 -0.08
N THR A 260 -15.22 13.96 0.71
CA THR A 260 -15.16 15.35 0.25
C THR A 260 -13.93 16.12 0.73
N GLY A 261 -13.24 15.63 1.77
CA GLY A 261 -12.14 16.34 2.43
C GLY A 261 -12.60 17.52 3.29
N ILE A 262 -13.90 17.60 3.62
CA ILE A 262 -14.47 18.73 4.34
C ILE A 262 -14.73 18.35 5.80
N CYS A 263 -14.34 19.24 6.71
CA CYS A 263 -14.65 19.14 8.12
C CYS A 263 -16.04 19.68 8.44
N THR A 264 -16.86 18.90 9.13
CA THR A 264 -18.10 19.36 9.75
C THR A 264 -17.81 19.67 11.22
N CYS A 265 -17.78 20.95 11.58
CA CYS A 265 -17.39 21.38 12.92
C CYS A 265 -18.46 21.07 13.98
N TYR A 266 -18.01 20.65 15.16
CA TYR A 266 -18.90 20.49 16.32
C TYR A 266 -19.42 21.84 16.81
N GLY A 267 -20.53 21.82 17.55
CA GLY A 267 -21.13 23.04 18.11
C GLY A 267 -20.13 23.87 18.93
N GLY A 268 -20.05 25.16 18.65
CA GLY A 268 -19.10 26.06 19.28
C GLY A 268 -17.75 26.21 18.57
N TYR A 269 -17.57 25.55 17.43
CA TYR A 269 -16.35 25.64 16.62
C TYR A 269 -16.68 26.02 15.18
N ALA A 270 -15.73 26.66 14.52
CA ALA A 270 -15.83 27.10 13.13
C ALA A 270 -14.43 27.12 12.47
N SER A 271 -14.40 27.46 11.19
CA SER A 271 -13.16 27.58 10.42
C SER A 271 -12.23 28.65 10.99
N SER A 272 -10.95 28.33 11.09
CA SER A 272 -9.88 29.25 11.49
C SER A 272 -9.13 29.84 10.29
N ASN A 273 -8.18 30.74 10.57
CA ASN A 273 -7.20 31.23 9.61
C ASN A 273 -5.89 30.40 9.58
N GLY A 274 -5.82 29.27 10.31
CA GLY A 274 -4.68 28.37 10.40
C GLY A 274 -3.50 28.85 11.21
N LYS A 275 -3.48 30.10 11.70
CA LYS A 275 -2.34 30.63 12.47
C LYS A 275 -2.28 30.14 13.93
N GLY A 276 -3.21 29.27 14.33
CA GLY A 276 -3.30 28.80 15.71
C GLY A 276 -3.73 29.90 16.68
N ARG A 277 -3.57 29.64 17.99
CA ARG A 277 -3.86 30.60 19.05
C ARG A 277 -2.66 31.45 19.34
N THR A 278 -2.83 32.75 19.37
CA THR A 278 -1.84 33.64 19.99
C THR A 278 -1.80 33.41 21.50
N ALA A 279 -0.62 33.45 22.11
CA ALA A 279 -0.46 33.32 23.54
C ALA A 279 -1.42 34.29 24.28
N GLY A 280 -2.27 33.75 25.15
CA GLY A 280 -3.29 34.50 25.89
C GLY A 280 -4.66 34.64 25.21
N SER A 281 -4.86 34.16 23.99
CA SER A 281 -6.18 34.13 23.33
C SER A 281 -6.82 32.73 23.42
N SER A 282 -8.07 32.66 23.87
CA SER A 282 -8.83 31.40 24.00
C SER A 282 -9.52 30.96 22.71
N ALA A 283 -9.63 31.80 21.71
CA ALA A 283 -10.55 31.61 20.60
C ALA A 283 -9.91 31.37 19.23
N GLY A 284 -8.60 31.59 19.05
CA GLY A 284 -7.99 31.62 17.71
C GLY A 284 -8.48 32.82 16.90
N THR A 285 -8.32 32.76 15.59
CA THR A 285 -8.82 33.77 14.65
C THR A 285 -9.69 33.10 13.60
N THR A 286 -10.86 33.67 13.32
CA THR A 286 -11.77 33.16 12.28
C THR A 286 -11.16 33.25 10.90
N GLY A 287 -11.45 32.32 10.01
CA GLY A 287 -10.94 32.24 8.65
C GLY A 287 -11.73 31.27 7.78
N VAL A 288 -11.15 30.86 6.67
CA VAL A 288 -11.81 30.09 5.60
C VAL A 288 -11.17 28.73 5.33
N ILE A 289 -10.23 28.29 6.17
CA ILE A 289 -9.49 27.04 5.94
C ILE A 289 -10.38 25.79 6.05
N GLY A 290 -11.48 25.86 6.81
CA GLY A 290 -12.40 24.72 6.99
C GLY A 290 -11.91 23.69 8.00
N ASP A 291 -11.05 24.08 8.93
CA ASP A 291 -10.30 23.23 9.86
C ASP A 291 -10.94 23.04 11.25
N CYS A 292 -12.02 23.78 11.60
CA CYS A 292 -12.64 23.82 12.91
C CYS A 292 -11.73 24.36 14.05
N GLY A 293 -10.67 25.08 13.71
CA GLY A 293 -9.66 25.61 14.64
C GLY A 293 -10.08 26.89 15.37
N PHE A 294 -11.23 27.50 15.03
CA PHE A 294 -11.76 28.68 15.69
C PHE A 294 -12.85 28.31 16.69
N GLN A 295 -12.68 28.73 17.95
CA GLN A 295 -13.72 28.56 18.97
C GLN A 295 -14.69 29.74 18.91
N SER A 296 -15.91 29.52 18.40
CA SER A 296 -16.95 30.55 18.25
C SER A 296 -17.80 30.79 19.53
N SER A 297 -17.88 29.77 20.39
CA SER A 297 -18.55 29.88 21.70
C SER A 297 -17.88 28.97 22.71
N THR A 298 -18.09 29.26 24.02
CA THR A 298 -17.56 28.42 25.09
C THR A 298 -18.29 27.08 25.13
N PRO A 299 -17.61 25.94 24.93
CA PRO A 299 -18.26 24.64 25.04
C PRO A 299 -18.64 24.35 26.49
N THR A 300 -19.76 23.67 26.68
CA THR A 300 -20.27 23.27 27.99
C THR A 300 -20.07 21.80 28.30
N GLY A 301 -19.52 21.04 27.35
CA GLY A 301 -19.24 19.60 27.44
C GLY A 301 -18.43 19.07 26.27
N CYS A 302 -18.07 17.80 26.34
CA CYS A 302 -17.44 17.10 25.24
C CYS A 302 -18.39 16.92 24.05
N PRO A 303 -17.85 16.87 22.81
CA PRO A 303 -18.66 16.72 21.61
C PRO A 303 -19.44 15.40 21.58
N GLY A 304 -20.47 15.36 20.74
CA GLY A 304 -21.40 14.24 20.57
C GLY A 304 -22.80 14.53 21.13
N SER A 305 -23.78 13.72 20.73
CA SER A 305 -25.16 13.80 21.25
C SER A 305 -25.25 13.47 22.75
N THR A 306 -24.40 12.60 23.21
CA THR A 306 -23.99 12.38 24.60
C THR A 306 -22.49 12.61 24.66
N PRO A 307 -21.87 12.95 25.80
CA PRO A 307 -20.44 13.18 25.88
C PRO A 307 -19.66 12.03 25.26
N CYS A 308 -18.80 12.35 24.25
CA CYS A 308 -18.03 11.39 23.47
C CYS A 308 -18.88 10.28 22.83
N THR A 309 -20.10 10.59 22.44
CA THR A 309 -21.08 9.66 21.85
C THR A 309 -21.31 8.40 22.72
N GLY A 310 -20.93 8.44 24.00
CA GLY A 310 -20.96 7.29 24.91
C GLY A 310 -19.90 6.22 24.60
N GLN A 311 -18.97 6.51 23.70
CA GLN A 311 -17.91 5.57 23.23
C GLN A 311 -16.50 6.05 23.65
N GLY A 312 -16.43 6.89 24.66
CA GLY A 312 -15.17 7.42 25.19
C GLY A 312 -15.37 8.10 26.54
N THR A 313 -14.27 8.54 27.12
CA THR A 313 -14.23 9.32 28.35
C THR A 313 -14.00 10.79 28.05
N CYS A 314 -14.80 11.66 28.67
CA CYS A 314 -14.67 13.11 28.54
C CYS A 314 -13.68 13.63 29.59
N SER A 315 -12.69 14.45 29.19
CA SER A 315 -11.72 15.07 30.09
C SER A 315 -12.36 16.07 31.07
N GLY A 316 -13.55 16.58 30.73
CA GLY A 316 -14.18 17.68 31.45
C GLY A 316 -13.55 19.04 31.17
N SER A 317 -13.97 20.07 31.99
CA SER A 317 -13.43 21.44 31.90
C SER A 317 -11.95 21.47 32.28
N PRO A 318 -11.10 22.28 31.62
CA PRO A 318 -11.43 23.24 30.56
C PRO A 318 -11.43 22.67 29.13
N ASP A 319 -10.88 21.49 28.91
CA ASP A 319 -10.48 21.03 27.56
C ASP A 319 -11.63 20.41 26.79
N PHE A 320 -12.52 19.68 27.47
CA PHE A 320 -13.64 18.96 26.84
C PHE A 320 -13.20 18.11 25.63
N THR A 321 -12.16 17.31 25.82
CA THR A 321 -11.64 16.35 24.83
C THR A 321 -12.16 14.94 25.13
N CYS A 322 -12.33 14.15 24.08
CA CYS A 322 -12.71 12.75 24.19
C CYS A 322 -11.49 11.84 24.07
N THR A 323 -11.35 10.90 24.98
CA THR A 323 -10.48 9.72 24.82
C THR A 323 -11.35 8.55 24.45
N CYS A 324 -11.28 8.11 23.19
CA CYS A 324 -12.16 7.06 22.67
C CYS A 324 -11.79 5.69 23.24
N PHE A 325 -12.81 4.86 23.44
CA PHE A 325 -12.60 3.44 23.73
C PHE A 325 -11.99 2.72 22.53
N ASN A 326 -11.32 1.61 22.79
CA ASN A 326 -10.71 0.81 21.73
C ASN A 326 -11.74 0.43 20.65
N GLY A 327 -11.40 0.63 19.40
CA GLY A 327 -12.29 0.41 18.25
C GLY A 327 -13.09 1.65 17.82
N TYR A 328 -12.86 2.80 18.46
CA TYR A 328 -13.50 4.06 18.10
C TYR A 328 -12.48 5.17 17.86
N THR A 329 -12.86 6.16 17.06
CA THR A 329 -12.02 7.30 16.67
C THR A 329 -12.91 8.53 16.40
N SER A 330 -12.31 9.59 15.97
CA SER A 330 -12.84 10.95 15.81
C SER A 330 -12.88 11.76 17.12
N GLY A 331 -13.02 13.08 16.99
CA GLY A 331 -13.06 13.98 18.14
C GLY A 331 -14.25 13.76 19.08
N ASP A 332 -15.30 13.08 18.62
CA ASP A 332 -16.50 12.72 19.41
C ASP A 332 -16.67 11.20 19.59
N CYS A 333 -15.70 10.40 19.14
CA CYS A 333 -15.73 8.93 19.20
C CYS A 333 -16.92 8.29 18.46
N SER A 334 -17.48 8.96 17.45
CA SER A 334 -18.61 8.43 16.69
C SER A 334 -18.19 7.44 15.60
N LEU A 335 -16.96 7.52 15.11
CA LEU A 335 -16.44 6.68 14.04
C LEU A 335 -15.74 5.43 14.60
N ARG A 336 -15.80 4.35 13.84
CA ARG A 336 -15.09 3.12 14.19
C ARG A 336 -13.74 3.03 13.50
N THR A 337 -12.77 2.41 14.17
CA THR A 337 -11.52 1.97 13.55
C THR A 337 -11.71 0.57 12.98
N CYS A 338 -11.03 0.29 11.88
CA CYS A 338 -10.99 -1.04 11.30
C CYS A 338 -9.77 -1.85 11.79
N PRO A 339 -9.80 -3.18 11.65
CA PRO A 339 -8.66 -4.01 12.02
C PRO A 339 -7.39 -3.65 11.26
N PHE A 340 -6.29 -3.64 11.98
CA PHE A 340 -4.95 -3.44 11.42
C PHE A 340 -4.31 -4.79 11.08
N GLY A 341 -3.51 -4.78 10.05
CA GLY A 341 -2.63 -5.88 9.67
C GLY A 341 -1.37 -5.34 9.03
N ARG A 342 -0.37 -6.20 8.77
CA ARG A 342 0.82 -5.78 8.03
C ARG A 342 0.40 -5.29 6.65
N ALA A 343 0.90 -4.12 6.26
CA ALA A 343 0.66 -3.56 4.93
C ALA A 343 1.15 -4.53 3.85
N TRP A 344 0.45 -4.59 2.74
CA TRP A 344 0.95 -5.26 1.54
C TRP A 344 1.93 -4.39 0.79
N TRP A 345 1.76 -3.10 0.88
CA TRP A 345 2.64 -2.08 0.36
C TRP A 345 2.61 -0.86 1.29
N ASP A 346 3.75 -0.33 1.59
CA ASP A 346 3.99 0.92 2.32
C ASP A 346 5.37 1.44 1.94
N GLU A 347 5.66 2.67 2.27
CA GLU A 347 6.98 3.25 2.06
C GLU A 347 7.97 2.61 3.02
N PRO A 348 9.10 2.05 2.53
CA PRO A 348 10.11 1.48 3.39
C PRO A 348 10.71 2.51 4.34
N SER A 349 10.65 2.24 5.64
CA SER A 349 11.13 3.15 6.70
C SER A 349 12.65 3.05 6.94
N ALA A 350 13.28 1.97 6.48
CA ALA A 350 14.72 1.72 6.54
C ALA A 350 15.11 0.64 5.52
N THR A 351 16.41 0.38 5.36
CA THR A 351 16.90 -0.65 4.43
C THR A 351 16.26 -2.00 4.72
N ASN A 352 15.52 -2.53 3.75
CA ASN A 352 14.74 -3.77 3.84
C ASN A 352 13.73 -3.81 5.00
N VAL A 353 13.18 -2.66 5.40
CA VAL A 353 12.15 -2.55 6.43
C VAL A 353 10.91 -1.88 5.84
N ALA A 354 9.88 -2.66 5.60
CA ALA A 354 8.56 -2.26 5.13
C ALA A 354 7.47 -3.08 5.85
N HIS A 355 6.25 -3.07 5.35
CA HIS A 355 5.12 -3.83 5.87
C HIS A 355 4.74 -3.47 7.32
N ALA A 356 4.78 -2.16 7.64
CA ALA A 356 4.28 -1.64 8.90
C ALA A 356 2.79 -2.00 9.10
N PRO A 357 2.29 -2.08 10.34
CA PRO A 357 0.87 -2.27 10.57
C PRO A 357 0.06 -1.12 9.97
N ALA A 358 -0.88 -1.43 9.08
CA ALA A 358 -1.79 -0.48 8.46
C ALA A 358 -3.25 -0.93 8.58
N GLU A 359 -4.17 0.01 8.64
CA GLU A 359 -5.59 -0.27 8.64
C GLU A 359 -5.96 -0.98 7.34
N CYS A 360 -6.75 -2.06 7.43
CA CYS A 360 -7.09 -2.93 6.31
C CYS A 360 -5.85 -3.38 5.48
N SER A 361 -4.66 -3.43 6.11
CA SER A 361 -3.39 -3.88 5.49
C SER A 361 -3.05 -3.15 4.17
N ASN A 362 -3.51 -1.93 3.97
CA ASN A 362 -3.39 -1.18 2.71
C ASN A 362 -3.86 -2.00 1.48
N ARG A 363 -4.96 -2.74 1.61
CA ARG A 363 -5.66 -3.48 0.53
C ARG A 363 -7.18 -3.51 0.76
N GLY A 364 -7.72 -2.44 1.33
CA GLY A 364 -9.14 -2.24 1.51
C GLY A 364 -9.44 -0.89 2.16
N LEU A 365 -10.68 -0.46 2.05
CA LEU A 365 -11.19 0.75 2.68
C LEU A 365 -11.94 0.40 3.97
N CYS A 366 -11.73 1.21 4.99
CA CYS A 366 -12.46 1.07 6.25
C CYS A 366 -13.87 1.65 6.15
N ASP A 367 -14.87 0.85 6.44
CA ASP A 367 -16.22 1.35 6.69
C ASP A 367 -16.30 1.88 8.14
N ARG A 368 -16.18 3.17 8.29
CA ARG A 368 -16.19 3.87 9.58
C ARG A 368 -17.51 3.70 10.37
N SER A 369 -18.59 3.30 9.72
CA SER A 369 -19.89 3.09 10.38
C SER A 369 -19.93 1.80 11.19
N ASN A 370 -19.27 0.74 10.71
CA ASN A 370 -19.34 -0.59 11.31
C ASN A 370 -17.97 -1.17 11.71
N GLY A 371 -16.84 -0.53 11.34
CA GLY A 371 -15.49 -0.98 11.66
C GLY A 371 -15.03 -2.20 10.85
N LYS A 372 -15.55 -2.38 9.65
CA LYS A 372 -15.18 -3.49 8.76
C LYS A 372 -14.37 -3.01 7.57
N CYS A 373 -13.38 -3.79 7.20
CA CYS A 373 -12.63 -3.55 5.99
C CYS A 373 -13.38 -4.07 4.75
N ASN A 374 -13.56 -3.20 3.76
CA ASN A 374 -13.97 -3.57 2.42
C ASN A 374 -12.72 -3.88 1.60
N CYS A 375 -12.39 -5.16 1.47
CA CYS A 375 -11.15 -5.59 0.84
C CYS A 375 -11.19 -5.45 -0.69
N LEU A 376 -10.05 -5.08 -1.27
CA LEU A 376 -9.81 -5.15 -2.71
C LEU A 376 -10.01 -6.60 -3.20
N GLY A 377 -10.47 -6.77 -4.45
CA GLY A 377 -10.56 -8.08 -5.09
C GLY A 377 -9.25 -8.87 -4.96
N GLY A 378 -9.35 -10.17 -4.72
CA GLY A 378 -8.19 -11.03 -4.46
C GLY A 378 -7.73 -11.07 -3.00
N PHE A 379 -8.21 -10.17 -2.12
CA PHE A 379 -7.84 -10.12 -0.71
C PHE A 379 -8.99 -10.50 0.22
N THR A 380 -8.68 -10.99 1.42
CA THR A 380 -9.66 -11.42 2.42
C THR A 380 -9.08 -11.36 3.84
N GLY A 381 -9.92 -11.69 4.81
CA GLY A 381 -9.62 -11.60 6.24
C GLY A 381 -10.20 -10.32 6.85
N SER A 382 -10.27 -10.26 8.18
CA SER A 382 -10.84 -9.10 8.88
C SER A 382 -10.13 -7.78 8.55
N SER A 383 -8.84 -7.84 8.27
CA SER A 383 -7.99 -6.70 7.90
C SER A 383 -7.45 -6.78 6.47
N CYS A 384 -8.08 -7.53 5.56
CA CYS A 384 -7.58 -7.73 4.20
C CYS A 384 -6.13 -8.25 4.13
N SER A 385 -5.71 -8.94 5.16
CA SER A 385 -4.31 -9.34 5.37
C SER A 385 -3.91 -10.60 4.61
N ARG A 386 -4.83 -11.28 3.94
CA ARG A 386 -4.58 -12.56 3.27
C ARG A 386 -5.02 -12.52 1.81
N LEU A 387 -4.27 -13.20 0.94
CA LEU A 387 -4.76 -13.54 -0.38
C LEU A 387 -5.93 -14.53 -0.27
N LYS A 388 -6.92 -14.32 -1.11
CA LYS A 388 -8.07 -15.22 -1.23
C LYS A 388 -7.63 -16.46 -2.00
N CYS A 389 -7.93 -17.65 -1.47
CA CYS A 389 -7.78 -18.86 -2.26
C CYS A 389 -8.76 -18.85 -3.42
N ILE A 390 -8.22 -19.15 -4.58
CA ILE A 390 -8.94 -19.06 -5.84
C ILE A 390 -9.86 -20.26 -5.96
N SER A 391 -11.06 -20.05 -6.48
CA SER A 391 -11.89 -21.11 -7.01
C SER A 391 -11.53 -21.28 -8.49
N GLY A 392 -10.91 -22.39 -8.84
CA GLY A 392 -10.62 -22.72 -10.24
C GLY A 392 -11.86 -23.21 -10.96
N GLY A 393 -12.80 -22.32 -11.30
CA GLY A 393 -14.05 -22.68 -11.97
C GLY A 393 -15.23 -21.83 -11.51
N ASP A 394 -16.41 -22.22 -11.93
CA ASP A 394 -17.70 -21.53 -11.64
C ASP A 394 -18.16 -21.63 -10.18
N ASP A 395 -17.37 -22.28 -9.33
CA ASP A 395 -17.74 -22.56 -7.95
C ASP A 395 -17.29 -21.41 -7.03
N SER A 396 -18.22 -20.87 -6.28
CA SER A 396 -17.97 -19.86 -5.25
C SER A 396 -17.13 -20.38 -4.06
N LEU A 397 -16.75 -21.65 -4.09
CA LEU A 397 -16.01 -22.31 -3.02
C LEU A 397 -14.49 -22.17 -3.20
N PRO A 398 -13.73 -21.84 -2.15
CA PRO A 398 -12.29 -21.87 -2.19
C PRO A 398 -11.77 -23.22 -2.69
N CYS A 399 -10.75 -23.19 -3.57
CA CYS A 399 -10.14 -24.40 -4.15
C CYS A 399 -11.16 -25.28 -4.89
N ALA A 400 -12.20 -24.68 -5.49
CA ALA A 400 -13.29 -25.38 -6.18
C ALA A 400 -13.97 -26.49 -5.33
N GLY A 401 -13.88 -26.39 -4.00
CA GLY A 401 -14.38 -27.44 -3.08
C GLY A 401 -13.65 -28.79 -3.19
N ARG A 402 -12.50 -28.83 -3.84
CA ARG A 402 -11.69 -30.06 -4.09
C ARG A 402 -10.28 -29.96 -3.54
N GLY A 403 -10.10 -29.14 -2.51
CA GLY A 403 -8.81 -28.93 -1.89
C GLY A 403 -8.92 -28.09 -0.62
N ARG A 404 -7.81 -27.88 0.02
CA ARG A 404 -7.69 -27.06 1.22
C ARG A 404 -6.97 -25.77 0.91
N CYS A 405 -7.56 -24.65 1.32
CA CYS A 405 -6.92 -23.35 1.32
C CYS A 405 -5.95 -23.27 2.49
N VAL A 406 -4.65 -23.14 2.22
CA VAL A 406 -3.59 -23.15 3.23
C VAL A 406 -2.65 -21.97 3.04
N SER A 407 -1.98 -21.55 4.12
CA SER A 407 -0.93 -20.52 4.08
C SER A 407 0.38 -21.10 3.57
N MET A 408 1.31 -20.22 3.19
CA MET A 408 2.69 -20.61 2.86
C MET A 408 3.35 -21.38 4.01
N ARG A 409 3.08 -20.99 5.25
CA ARG A 409 3.56 -21.69 6.47
C ARG A 409 3.08 -23.13 6.52
N GLU A 410 1.81 -23.35 6.20
CA GLU A 410 1.23 -24.71 6.21
C GLU A 410 1.68 -25.51 5.00
N MET A 411 1.81 -24.86 3.85
CA MET A 411 2.33 -25.46 2.63
C MET A 411 3.75 -26.00 2.82
N ALA A 412 4.61 -25.25 3.49
CA ALA A 412 5.99 -25.63 3.78
C ALA A 412 6.11 -26.98 4.53
N LYS A 413 5.14 -27.32 5.37
CA LYS A 413 5.11 -28.57 6.15
C LYS A 413 4.77 -29.81 5.31
N VAL A 414 4.14 -29.61 4.16
CA VAL A 414 3.71 -30.70 3.27
C VAL A 414 4.41 -30.68 1.91
N ARG A 415 5.47 -29.86 1.80
CA ARG A 415 6.29 -29.77 0.60
C ARG A 415 6.86 -31.13 0.22
N THR A 416 6.88 -31.44 -1.06
CA THR A 416 7.51 -32.63 -1.61
C THR A 416 8.59 -32.25 -2.61
N VAL A 417 9.66 -33.04 -2.68
CA VAL A 417 10.74 -32.94 -3.67
C VAL A 417 10.80 -34.29 -4.39
N ASN A 418 10.71 -34.29 -5.69
CA ASN A 418 10.66 -35.52 -6.50
C ASN A 418 9.62 -36.53 -5.99
N GLY A 419 8.45 -36.05 -5.55
CA GLY A 419 7.37 -36.87 -5.02
C GLY A 419 7.58 -37.41 -3.60
N LEU A 420 8.71 -37.10 -2.96
CA LEU A 420 8.99 -37.48 -1.57
C LEU A 420 8.74 -36.30 -0.64
N LEU A 421 8.11 -36.56 0.51
CA LEU A 421 7.88 -35.55 1.53
C LEU A 421 9.19 -34.94 2.02
N SER A 422 9.35 -33.65 1.85
CA SER A 422 10.55 -32.87 2.24
C SER A 422 10.10 -31.58 2.93
N PRO A 423 9.55 -31.67 4.14
CA PRO A 423 9.02 -30.52 4.86
C PRO A 423 10.12 -29.54 5.22
N ILE A 424 9.78 -28.26 5.17
CA ILE A 424 10.62 -27.16 5.65
C ILE A 424 9.85 -26.30 6.64
N THR A 425 10.55 -25.48 7.37
CA THR A 425 9.96 -24.44 8.22
C THR A 425 9.92 -23.11 7.46
N TYR A 426 8.79 -22.38 7.57
CA TYR A 426 8.62 -21.07 6.97
C TYR A 426 7.86 -20.14 7.91
N GLY A 427 8.45 -18.98 8.22
CA GLY A 427 7.83 -17.98 9.09
C GLY A 427 7.79 -18.37 10.57
N THR A 428 8.78 -19.09 11.10
CA THR A 428 8.80 -19.49 12.51
C THR A 428 8.90 -18.30 13.45
N VAL A 429 9.62 -17.25 13.07
CA VAL A 429 9.71 -16.01 13.83
C VAL A 429 8.59 -15.08 13.38
N ARG A 430 7.67 -14.81 14.28
CA ARG A 430 6.58 -13.87 14.02
C ARG A 430 7.16 -12.46 13.91
N GLY A 431 6.96 -11.82 12.77
CA GLY A 431 7.48 -10.49 12.56
C GLY A 431 8.76 -10.42 11.75
N ASP A 432 9.35 -11.55 11.41
CA ASP A 432 10.50 -11.60 10.51
C ASP A 432 10.13 -11.00 9.14
N MET A 433 10.98 -10.08 8.67
CA MET A 433 10.79 -9.41 7.37
C MET A 433 11.06 -10.35 6.21
N LEU A 434 11.92 -11.35 6.38
CA LEU A 434 12.25 -12.32 5.32
C LEU A 434 11.09 -13.26 4.99
N THR A 435 10.23 -13.52 5.98
CA THR A 435 9.09 -14.44 5.86
C THR A 435 7.77 -13.77 6.27
N TRP A 436 7.67 -12.46 6.00
CA TRP A 436 6.50 -11.65 6.34
C TRP A 436 5.21 -12.18 5.71
N ASP A 437 5.33 -12.85 4.57
CA ASP A 437 4.29 -13.42 3.74
C ASP A 437 3.75 -14.77 4.21
N ALA A 438 4.42 -15.42 5.17
CA ALA A 438 4.12 -16.79 5.61
C ALA A 438 2.65 -17.06 5.95
N ASP A 439 1.97 -16.08 6.54
CA ASP A 439 0.55 -16.15 6.91
C ASP A 439 -0.32 -15.20 6.06
N LYS A 440 0.20 -14.67 4.96
CA LYS A 440 -0.50 -13.72 4.07
C LYS A 440 -0.77 -14.30 2.70
N ILE A 441 0.17 -15.03 2.13
CA ILE A 441 0.00 -15.72 0.86
C ILE A 441 -0.66 -17.07 1.13
N TYR A 442 -1.81 -17.28 0.50
CA TYR A 442 -2.62 -18.49 0.59
C TYR A 442 -2.79 -19.08 -0.80
N GLY A 443 -2.87 -20.38 -0.85
CA GLY A 443 -3.12 -21.13 -2.08
C GLY A 443 -3.79 -22.46 -1.79
N CYS A 444 -4.07 -23.22 -2.83
CA CYS A 444 -4.80 -24.47 -2.75
C CYS A 444 -3.87 -25.68 -2.74
N ILE A 445 -4.13 -26.61 -1.83
CA ILE A 445 -3.63 -27.99 -1.90
C ILE A 445 -4.81 -28.86 -2.32
N CYS A 446 -4.74 -29.43 -3.54
CA CYS A 446 -5.83 -30.21 -4.11
C CYS A 446 -5.91 -31.61 -3.52
N ASP A 447 -7.14 -32.13 -3.36
CA ASP A 447 -7.38 -33.46 -2.85
C ASP A 447 -6.87 -34.54 -3.84
N GLY A 448 -6.20 -35.57 -3.30
CA GLY A 448 -5.74 -36.71 -4.10
C GLY A 448 -4.44 -36.48 -4.87
N GLN A 449 -3.82 -35.30 -4.72
CA GLN A 449 -2.53 -35.00 -5.34
C GLN A 449 -1.50 -34.71 -4.23
N PRO A 450 -0.34 -35.41 -4.18
CA PRO A 450 0.80 -34.87 -3.49
C PRO A 450 1.22 -33.59 -4.22
N TYR A 451 1.58 -32.55 -3.49
CA TYR A 451 2.15 -31.34 -4.07
C TYR A 451 3.42 -31.72 -4.84
N LEU A 452 3.37 -31.62 -6.15
CA LEU A 452 4.51 -31.86 -7.01
C LEU A 452 5.32 -30.57 -7.14
N GLU A 453 6.56 -30.60 -6.68
CA GLU A 453 7.53 -29.53 -6.92
C GLU A 453 7.69 -29.34 -8.44
N GLY A 454 7.60 -28.08 -8.89
CA GLY A 454 7.70 -27.78 -10.31
C GLY A 454 6.50 -28.12 -11.14
N GLY A 455 5.33 -28.24 -10.53
CA GLY A 455 4.08 -28.38 -11.26
C GLY A 455 3.89 -27.24 -12.24
N SER A 456 4.39 -27.44 -13.49
CA SER A 456 4.20 -26.54 -14.63
C SER A 456 2.71 -26.37 -14.99
N ASP A 457 1.84 -26.95 -14.20
CA ASP A 457 0.42 -27.03 -14.48
C ASP A 457 -0.32 -25.92 -13.76
N SER A 458 -0.41 -24.76 -14.43
CA SER A 458 -1.29 -23.64 -14.07
C SER A 458 -2.74 -24.07 -13.80
N ASN A 459 -3.08 -25.27 -14.15
CA ASN A 459 -4.38 -25.87 -13.93
C ASN A 459 -4.61 -26.33 -12.48
N ALA A 460 -3.53 -26.47 -11.68
CA ALA A 460 -3.65 -26.83 -10.26
C ALA A 460 -3.99 -25.64 -9.36
N THR A 461 -3.89 -24.42 -9.87
CA THR A 461 -4.01 -23.16 -9.11
C THR A 461 -5.41 -22.92 -8.58
N GLY A 462 -6.18 -23.75 -8.22
CA GLY A 462 -7.53 -23.56 -7.69
C GLY A 462 -8.32 -24.86 -7.64
N CYS A 463 -7.66 -26.00 -7.95
CA CYS A 463 -8.25 -27.33 -7.94
C CYS A 463 -9.48 -27.47 -8.88
N GLY A 464 -9.63 -26.53 -9.84
CA GLY A 464 -10.77 -26.52 -10.79
C GLY A 464 -10.67 -27.60 -11.86
N PHE A 465 -9.48 -28.07 -12.13
CA PHE A 465 -9.22 -29.07 -13.18
C PHE A 465 -8.90 -30.43 -12.57
N ARG A 466 -9.23 -31.47 -13.29
CA ARG A 466 -8.91 -32.85 -12.92
C ARG A 466 -7.79 -33.35 -13.80
N ASP A 467 -6.80 -34.00 -13.20
CA ASP A 467 -5.77 -34.69 -13.95
C ASP A 467 -6.36 -35.86 -14.71
N CYS A 468 -5.89 -36.02 -15.93
CA CYS A 468 -6.17 -37.22 -16.69
C CYS A 468 -5.28 -38.37 -16.19
N PRO A 469 -5.74 -39.61 -16.22
CA PRO A 469 -4.91 -40.77 -15.90
C PRO A 469 -3.63 -40.77 -16.74
N ARG A 470 -2.52 -40.98 -16.09
CA ARG A 470 -1.21 -41.12 -16.71
C ARG A 470 -0.93 -42.58 -17.03
N GLY A 471 -0.21 -42.85 -18.07
CA GLY A 471 0.18 -44.21 -18.45
C GLY A 471 1.26 -44.18 -19.51
N ASP A 472 1.92 -45.30 -19.65
CA ASP A 472 2.94 -45.54 -20.67
C ASP A 472 2.30 -45.57 -22.07
N ASP A 473 3.00 -45.00 -23.07
CA ASP A 473 2.56 -45.13 -24.46
C ASP A 473 2.92 -46.55 -24.92
N ILE A 474 1.90 -47.30 -25.26
CA ILE A 474 2.00 -48.70 -25.72
C ILE A 474 2.85 -48.86 -27.01
N VAL A 475 3.23 -47.77 -27.66
CA VAL A 475 4.00 -47.76 -28.90
C VAL A 475 5.48 -47.48 -28.64
N THR A 476 5.81 -46.87 -27.54
CA THR A 476 7.20 -46.68 -27.11
C THR A 476 7.64 -47.87 -26.28
N LYS A 477 8.92 -48.28 -26.43
CA LYS A 477 9.51 -49.27 -25.53
C LYS A 477 9.46 -48.70 -24.10
N GLN A 478 9.17 -49.59 -23.15
CA GLN A 478 9.06 -49.29 -21.72
C GLN A 478 10.13 -48.23 -21.26
N GLN A 479 9.75 -47.01 -21.24
CA GLN A 479 10.43 -45.87 -20.64
C GLN A 479 9.47 -45.29 -19.64
N ASP A 480 9.95 -44.86 -18.50
CA ASP A 480 9.17 -44.18 -17.46
C ASP A 480 8.67 -42.81 -17.94
N GLU A 481 8.01 -42.74 -19.10
CA GLU A 481 7.46 -41.54 -19.69
C GLU A 481 6.13 -41.20 -19.01
N ILE A 482 6.15 -40.14 -18.21
CA ILE A 482 4.96 -39.55 -17.63
C ILE A 482 4.35 -38.57 -18.65
N GLN A 483 3.50 -39.05 -19.55
CA GLN A 483 2.72 -38.17 -20.41
C GLN A 483 1.43 -37.75 -19.71
N THR A 484 1.30 -36.45 -19.48
CA THR A 484 0.09 -35.84 -18.89
C THR A 484 -0.80 -35.30 -20.00
N ILE A 485 -2.01 -35.78 -20.11
CA ILE A 485 -3.04 -35.19 -20.97
C ILE A 485 -4.02 -34.47 -20.08
N PHE A 486 -4.09 -33.15 -20.18
CA PHE A 486 -5.04 -32.34 -19.44
C PHE A 486 -6.42 -32.39 -20.07
N CYS A 487 -7.41 -32.59 -19.25
CA CYS A 487 -8.82 -32.48 -19.64
C CYS A 487 -9.42 -31.27 -18.87
N SER A 488 -9.89 -30.27 -19.60
CA SER A 488 -10.71 -29.22 -19.00
C SER A 488 -11.99 -29.85 -18.43
N ALA A 489 -12.18 -29.77 -17.14
CA ALA A 489 -13.36 -30.30 -16.47
C ALA A 489 -14.48 -29.25 -16.43
N THR A 490 -15.18 -29.08 -17.52
CA THR A 490 -16.60 -28.78 -17.36
C THR A 490 -17.29 -30.00 -16.74
N ALA A 491 -18.12 -29.76 -15.71
CA ALA A 491 -18.78 -30.84 -14.97
C ALA A 491 -19.37 -31.89 -15.93
N GLY A 492 -18.93 -33.14 -15.77
CA GLY A 492 -19.53 -34.24 -16.52
C GLY A 492 -18.68 -34.97 -17.58
N SER A 493 -17.37 -34.71 -17.70
CA SER A 493 -16.51 -35.39 -18.69
C SER A 493 -16.34 -36.88 -18.36
N LYS A 494 -16.71 -37.76 -19.29
CA LYS A 494 -16.48 -39.23 -19.21
C LYS A 494 -15.43 -39.64 -20.24
N PHE A 495 -14.51 -40.52 -19.83
CA PHE A 495 -13.57 -41.16 -20.76
C PHE A 495 -14.29 -42.17 -21.68
N GLN A 496 -14.14 -42.00 -22.97
CA GLN A 496 -14.53 -43.00 -23.93
C GLN A 496 -13.30 -43.58 -24.65
N LYS A 497 -13.15 -44.88 -24.60
CA LYS A 497 -12.11 -45.60 -25.35
C LYS A 497 -12.54 -45.67 -26.81
N THR A 498 -11.97 -44.87 -27.68
CA THR A 498 -12.15 -45.02 -29.13
C THR A 498 -11.11 -45.98 -29.69
N LYS A 499 -11.51 -46.79 -30.67
CA LYS A 499 -10.64 -47.80 -31.34
C LYS A 499 -9.51 -47.19 -32.20
N THR A 500 -9.43 -45.89 -32.30
CA THR A 500 -8.38 -45.15 -32.98
C THR A 500 -7.51 -44.48 -31.94
N LYS A 501 -6.20 -44.56 -32.07
CA LYS A 501 -5.08 -44.23 -31.17
C LYS A 501 -5.05 -42.81 -30.58
N THR A 502 -6.13 -42.07 -30.53
CA THR A 502 -6.26 -40.73 -29.94
C THR A 502 -7.18 -40.79 -28.74
N LYS A 503 -6.66 -40.52 -27.55
CA LYS A 503 -7.45 -40.29 -26.34
C LYS A 503 -8.04 -38.89 -26.41
N GLN A 504 -9.33 -38.77 -26.62
CA GLN A 504 -10.06 -37.51 -26.66
C GLN A 504 -10.97 -37.40 -25.45
N CYS A 505 -10.86 -36.30 -24.70
CA CYS A 505 -11.82 -36.00 -23.64
C CYS A 505 -13.09 -35.43 -24.27
N ILE A 506 -14.22 -36.03 -24.03
CA ILE A 506 -15.53 -35.59 -24.56
C ILE A 506 -16.38 -35.08 -23.40
N PRO A 507 -17.07 -33.92 -23.51
CA PRO A 507 -18.01 -33.47 -22.49
C PRO A 507 -19.14 -34.50 -22.31
N GLY A 508 -19.39 -34.93 -21.07
CA GLY A 508 -20.38 -35.96 -20.78
C GLY A 508 -21.80 -35.42 -20.86
N SER A 509 -22.66 -36.14 -21.60
CA SER A 509 -24.09 -36.01 -21.43
C SER A 509 -24.52 -36.76 -20.16
N GLU A 510 -25.33 -36.15 -19.33
CA GLU A 510 -25.93 -36.79 -18.16
C GLU A 510 -26.73 -38.03 -18.54
N LYS A 511 -26.35 -39.17 -17.99
CA LYS A 511 -27.26 -40.24 -17.67
C LYS A 511 -26.85 -40.90 -16.37
N THR A 512 -27.64 -40.67 -15.37
CA THR A 512 -27.71 -41.40 -14.10
C THR A 512 -27.88 -42.91 -14.37
N THR A 513 -26.96 -43.71 -13.83
CA THR A 513 -27.27 -45.09 -13.44
C THR A 513 -26.45 -45.45 -12.22
N HIS A 514 -27.19 -45.82 -11.19
CA HIS A 514 -26.69 -46.46 -9.98
C HIS A 514 -25.88 -47.73 -10.31
N PHE A 515 -24.72 -47.86 -9.69
CA PHE A 515 -24.26 -49.04 -8.92
C PHE A 515 -23.15 -48.62 -8.00
#